data_f027092a924a4a4fabd108de76eae43a
#
_entry.id   f027092a924a4a4fabd108de76eae43a
#
_cell.length_a   1.000
_cell.length_b   1.000
_cell.length_c   1.000
_cell.angle_alpha   90.00
_cell.angle_beta   90.00
_cell.angle_gamma   90.00
#
_symmetry.space_group_name_H-M   'P 1'
#
loop_
_entity.id
_entity.type
_entity.pdbx_description
1 polymer ?
#
loop_
_entity_poly.entity_id
_entity_poly.type
_entity_poly.pdbx_seq_one_letter_code
_entity_poly.pdbx_strand_id
1 'polypeptide(L)'
;MRDRLAGARSVREVAQAAADFYVSDGEDDTCVVGVVRGDAGEPVFACAGGASEHSLYRIASLSKLFLAPVLLKLHAEGRLNLDRPVSVYSKLKLPPECARVSLRDLLENRSGLPREFLTPWNPVDMWTAFHCGFVGSNIYADFDEREEFAREMWRSKWRAAMRKGGNVYSNMGFGLLGMAVEDALGRDLETILAEELTRPRGLADTTYFPQGDQTNRLTRACAGHLPWFVRRRHEVPDHRLGDALRATGGLFSSVADCLTFFRSCWPLVDAYIKDRPLESYPDEAVYGLLRVHVLPSGRRVVYRAGMIYGGASFVGYDPSTRTLVVILRNVTSWPDRRGFDVMERLESVK
;
A
#
# COMPACT_ATOMS: atom_id res chain seq x y z
N MET A 1 16.43 4.19 -16.01
CA MET A 1 16.73 3.26 -14.91
C MET A 1 17.70 2.17 -15.37
N ARG A 2 17.36 1.32 -16.32
CA ARG A 2 18.18 0.15 -16.72
C ARG A 2 19.62 0.50 -17.06
N ASP A 3 19.86 1.55 -17.83
CA ASP A 3 21.23 1.98 -18.20
C ASP A 3 22.04 2.43 -16.98
N ARG A 4 21.42 3.08 -16.01
CA ARG A 4 22.09 3.48 -14.75
C ARG A 4 22.42 2.28 -13.87
N LEU A 5 21.53 1.29 -13.83
CA LEU A 5 21.76 0.06 -13.08
C LEU A 5 22.82 -0.85 -13.72
N ALA A 6 23.05 -0.73 -15.03
CA ALA A 6 23.97 -1.60 -15.76
C ALA A 6 25.41 -1.56 -15.21
N GLY A 7 25.87 -0.41 -14.72
CA GLY A 7 27.21 -0.22 -14.16
C GLY A 7 27.39 -0.70 -12.71
N ALA A 8 26.30 -0.94 -11.98
CA ALA A 8 26.36 -1.30 -10.56
C ALA A 8 26.93 -2.72 -10.36
N ARG A 9 27.81 -2.91 -9.39
CA ARG A 9 28.55 -4.17 -9.13
C ARG A 9 28.22 -4.78 -7.77
N SER A 10 27.48 -4.08 -6.93
CA SER A 10 27.06 -4.52 -5.60
C SER A 10 25.60 -4.19 -5.33
N VAL A 11 25.00 -4.83 -4.33
CA VAL A 11 23.63 -4.55 -3.87
C VAL A 11 23.47 -3.07 -3.51
N ARG A 12 24.45 -2.50 -2.81
CA ARG A 12 24.44 -1.08 -2.41
C ARG A 12 24.47 -0.15 -3.62
N GLU A 13 25.29 -0.44 -4.62
CA GLU A 13 25.35 0.36 -5.85
C GLU A 13 24.05 0.29 -6.64
N VAL A 14 23.41 -0.89 -6.73
CA VAL A 14 22.08 -1.03 -7.37
C VAL A 14 21.04 -0.20 -6.65
N ALA A 15 20.98 -0.29 -5.31
CA ALA A 15 20.02 0.47 -4.51
C ALA A 15 20.26 1.98 -4.63
N GLN A 16 21.52 2.43 -4.58
CA GLN A 16 21.88 3.85 -4.68
C GLN A 16 21.57 4.41 -6.07
N ALA A 17 21.93 3.68 -7.13
CA ALA A 17 21.62 4.08 -8.49
C ALA A 17 20.10 4.21 -8.73
N ALA A 18 19.30 3.37 -8.06
CA ALA A 18 17.85 3.46 -8.10
C ALA A 18 17.33 4.70 -7.35
N ALA A 19 17.81 4.96 -6.14
CA ALA A 19 17.40 6.13 -5.35
C ALA A 19 17.76 7.43 -6.07
N ASP A 20 19.00 7.55 -6.56
CA ASP A 20 19.50 8.71 -7.30
C ASP A 20 18.77 8.95 -8.60
N PHE A 21 18.33 7.87 -9.27
CA PHE A 21 17.57 7.98 -10.50
C PHE A 21 16.27 8.74 -10.30
N TYR A 22 15.49 8.38 -9.28
CA TYR A 22 14.21 9.02 -9.01
C TYR A 22 14.35 10.52 -8.68
N VAL A 23 15.37 10.85 -7.87
CA VAL A 23 15.62 12.26 -7.49
C VAL A 23 16.18 13.06 -8.65
N SER A 24 17.11 12.50 -9.44
CA SER A 24 17.77 13.20 -10.55
C SER A 24 16.88 13.45 -11.76
N ASP A 25 15.91 12.59 -12.02
CA ASP A 25 14.93 12.81 -13.11
C ASP A 25 13.95 13.95 -12.79
N GLY A 26 14.06 14.50 -11.58
CA GLY A 26 13.22 15.62 -11.17
C GLY A 26 11.78 15.20 -10.85
N GLU A 27 11.50 13.90 -10.74
CA GLU A 27 10.17 13.41 -10.35
C GLU A 27 9.95 13.51 -8.85
N ASP A 28 10.98 13.19 -8.04
CA ASP A 28 10.91 13.14 -6.59
C ASP A 28 11.88 14.13 -5.93
N ASP A 29 11.52 14.61 -4.73
CA ASP A 29 12.45 15.32 -3.88
C ASP A 29 13.29 14.36 -3.05
N THR A 30 12.68 13.24 -2.65
CA THR A 30 13.35 12.21 -1.84
C THR A 30 12.94 10.82 -2.27
N CYS A 31 13.89 9.89 -2.21
CA CYS A 31 13.66 8.47 -2.43
C CYS A 31 14.54 7.65 -1.49
N VAL A 32 13.98 6.59 -0.93
CA VAL A 32 14.74 5.60 -0.16
C VAL A 32 14.45 4.21 -0.70
N VAL A 33 15.52 3.46 -0.93
CA VAL A 33 15.50 2.06 -1.38
C VAL A 33 16.10 1.19 -0.30
N GLY A 34 15.36 0.17 0.12
CA GLY A 34 15.82 -0.84 1.05
C GLY A 34 15.88 -2.22 0.39
N VAL A 35 16.94 -2.97 0.61
CA VAL A 35 17.16 -4.31 0.06
C VAL A 35 17.65 -5.25 1.14
N VAL A 36 17.07 -6.47 1.17
CA VAL A 36 17.60 -7.62 1.94
C VAL A 36 17.72 -8.81 1.01
N ARG A 37 18.83 -9.54 1.09
CA ARG A 37 19.06 -10.79 0.31
C ARG A 37 19.38 -11.96 1.24
N GLY A 38 18.63 -13.04 1.09
CA GLY A 38 18.78 -14.23 1.91
C GLY A 38 18.30 -14.04 3.37
N ASP A 39 18.21 -15.16 4.09
CA ASP A 39 17.67 -15.18 5.44
C ASP A 39 18.53 -14.43 6.46
N ALA A 40 19.84 -14.54 6.34
CA ALA A 40 20.83 -13.89 7.20
C ALA A 40 21.35 -12.55 6.64
N GLY A 41 20.82 -12.11 5.49
CA GLY A 41 21.28 -10.89 4.83
C GLY A 41 21.05 -9.63 5.68
N GLU A 42 22.08 -8.78 5.78
CA GLU A 42 21.95 -7.48 6.41
C GLU A 42 21.18 -6.52 5.50
N PRO A 43 20.30 -5.67 6.06
CA PRO A 43 19.61 -4.64 5.31
C PRO A 43 20.60 -3.65 4.67
N VAL A 44 20.39 -3.37 3.40
CA VAL A 44 21.09 -2.31 2.68
C VAL A 44 20.10 -1.19 2.43
N PHE A 45 20.44 0.02 2.87
CA PHE A 45 19.67 1.23 2.63
C PHE A 45 20.42 2.16 1.70
N ALA A 46 19.69 2.74 0.76
CA ALA A 46 20.18 3.77 -0.14
C ALA A 46 19.21 4.95 -0.14
N CYS A 47 19.71 6.13 0.15
CA CYS A 47 18.91 7.32 0.37
C CYS A 47 19.33 8.43 -0.61
N ALA A 48 18.36 9.17 -1.13
CA ALA A 48 18.60 10.32 -2.01
C ALA A 48 17.67 11.49 -1.63
N GLY A 49 18.10 12.71 -1.97
CA GLY A 49 17.33 13.93 -1.70
C GLY A 49 17.34 14.35 -0.21
N GLY A 50 18.36 13.96 0.56
CA GLY A 50 18.48 14.31 1.98
C GLY A 50 17.61 13.46 2.92
N ALA A 51 16.99 12.39 2.42
CA ALA A 51 16.26 11.42 3.24
C ALA A 51 17.21 10.47 3.97
N SER A 52 16.68 9.77 4.97
CA SER A 52 17.32 8.65 5.68
C SER A 52 16.42 7.42 5.66
N GLU A 53 16.96 6.28 6.08
CA GLU A 53 16.20 5.04 6.25
C GLU A 53 15.02 5.16 7.24
N HIS A 54 15.06 6.17 8.11
CA HIS A 54 14.03 6.52 9.10
C HIS A 54 13.15 7.69 8.68
N SER A 55 13.32 8.25 7.48
CA SER A 55 12.39 9.24 6.95
C SER A 55 11.00 8.63 6.76
N LEU A 56 9.95 9.35 7.15
CA LEU A 56 8.58 8.88 7.09
C LEU A 56 7.93 9.25 5.77
N TYR A 57 7.39 8.23 5.13
CA TYR A 57 6.65 8.34 3.87
C TYR A 57 5.20 7.89 4.03
N ARG A 58 4.32 8.45 3.25
CA ARG A 58 2.99 7.88 3.02
C ARG A 58 3.16 6.60 2.22
N ILE A 59 2.91 5.44 2.85
CA ILE A 59 3.10 4.14 2.20
C ILE A 59 1.89 3.66 1.40
N ALA A 60 0.83 4.48 1.36
CA ALA A 60 -0.34 4.22 0.54
C ALA A 60 -0.89 2.79 0.74
N SER A 61 -1.21 2.10 -0.35
CA SER A 61 -1.82 0.76 -0.30
C SER A 61 -0.96 -0.34 0.32
N LEU A 62 0.32 -0.09 0.62
CA LEU A 62 1.10 -1.02 1.45
C LEU A 62 0.50 -1.13 2.86
N SER A 63 -0.21 -0.11 3.34
CA SER A 63 -0.95 -0.11 4.61
C SER A 63 -1.84 -1.35 4.79
N LYS A 64 -2.43 -1.83 3.70
CA LYS A 64 -3.28 -3.03 3.71
C LYS A 64 -2.53 -4.30 4.12
N LEU A 65 -1.23 -4.37 3.76
CA LEU A 65 -0.37 -5.49 4.10
C LEU A 65 -0.03 -5.51 5.59
N PHE A 66 0.05 -4.33 6.23
CA PHE A 66 0.26 -4.24 7.68
C PHE A 66 -0.99 -4.66 8.47
N LEU A 67 -2.18 -4.36 7.97
CA LEU A 67 -3.44 -4.72 8.61
C LEU A 67 -3.74 -6.22 8.52
N ALA A 68 -3.40 -6.86 7.41
CA ALA A 68 -3.75 -8.25 7.15
C ALA A 68 -3.28 -9.24 8.23
N PRO A 69 -2.01 -9.28 8.66
CA PRO A 69 -1.55 -10.22 9.69
C PRO A 69 -2.18 -9.93 11.06
N VAL A 70 -2.54 -8.67 11.35
CA VAL A 70 -3.27 -8.32 12.57
C VAL A 70 -4.64 -8.98 12.57
N LEU A 71 -5.38 -8.87 11.48
CA LEU A 71 -6.71 -9.47 11.37
C LEU A 71 -6.66 -11.00 11.40
N LEU A 72 -5.68 -11.61 10.75
CA LEU A 72 -5.48 -13.06 10.78
C LEU A 72 -5.14 -13.55 12.19
N LYS A 73 -4.30 -12.82 12.92
CA LYS A 73 -3.98 -13.10 14.32
C LYS A 73 -5.23 -13.01 15.21
N LEU A 74 -5.97 -11.92 15.12
CA LEU A 74 -7.20 -11.71 15.88
C LEU A 74 -8.24 -12.80 15.61
N HIS A 75 -8.31 -13.26 14.37
CA HIS A 75 -9.18 -14.38 13.98
C HIS A 75 -8.73 -15.70 14.61
N ALA A 76 -7.44 -16.01 14.54
CA ALA A 76 -6.88 -17.22 15.14
C ALA A 76 -7.05 -17.26 16.67
N GLU A 77 -6.99 -16.11 17.32
CA GLU A 77 -7.22 -15.95 18.77
C GLU A 77 -8.72 -15.93 19.16
N GLY A 78 -9.64 -16.00 18.18
CA GLY A 78 -11.09 -15.95 18.43
C GLY A 78 -11.62 -14.59 18.85
N ARG A 79 -10.81 -13.54 18.80
CA ARG A 79 -11.17 -12.15 19.14
C ARG A 79 -11.94 -11.43 18.03
N LEU A 80 -11.81 -11.93 16.81
CA LEU A 80 -12.54 -11.48 15.63
C LEU A 80 -12.80 -12.68 14.73
N ASN A 81 -14.01 -12.83 14.21
CA ASN A 81 -14.30 -13.89 13.25
C ASN A 81 -14.43 -13.32 11.85
N LEU A 82 -13.39 -13.52 11.02
CA LEU A 82 -13.34 -13.00 9.64
C LEU A 82 -14.43 -13.58 8.72
N ASP A 83 -14.99 -14.74 9.06
CA ASP A 83 -15.99 -15.41 8.22
C ASP A 83 -17.42 -14.94 8.51
N ARG A 84 -17.61 -14.05 9.49
CA ARG A 84 -18.91 -13.44 9.79
C ARG A 84 -19.16 -12.25 8.85
N PRO A 85 -20.45 -12.00 8.51
CA PRO A 85 -20.84 -10.82 7.76
C PRO A 85 -20.44 -9.53 8.45
N VAL A 86 -20.07 -8.51 7.67
CA VAL A 86 -19.66 -7.19 8.17
C VAL A 86 -20.76 -6.54 9.03
N SER A 87 -22.02 -6.81 8.75
CA SER A 87 -23.16 -6.30 9.54
C SER A 87 -23.22 -6.80 10.98
N VAL A 88 -22.47 -7.86 11.32
CA VAL A 88 -22.37 -8.35 12.71
C VAL A 88 -21.51 -7.40 13.56
N TYR A 89 -20.60 -6.70 12.93
CA TYR A 89 -19.60 -5.86 13.61
C TYR A 89 -19.84 -4.37 13.39
N SER A 90 -20.14 -3.97 12.15
CA SER A 90 -20.28 -2.56 11.80
C SER A 90 -21.53 -1.92 12.39
N LYS A 91 -21.36 -0.74 12.99
CA LYS A 91 -22.46 0.13 13.46
C LYS A 91 -23.11 0.92 12.32
N LEU A 92 -22.53 0.87 11.12
CA LEU A 92 -23.06 1.56 9.95
C LEU A 92 -24.33 0.88 9.42
N LYS A 93 -25.30 1.69 8.99
CA LYS A 93 -26.45 1.20 8.20
C LYS A 93 -25.99 0.92 6.78
N LEU A 94 -25.79 -0.35 6.45
CA LEU A 94 -25.29 -0.78 5.14
C LEU A 94 -26.42 -1.29 4.24
N PRO A 95 -26.32 -1.11 2.91
CA PRO A 95 -27.19 -1.80 1.97
C PRO A 95 -27.13 -3.32 2.17
N PRO A 96 -28.24 -4.06 1.96
CA PRO A 96 -28.29 -5.49 2.23
C PRO A 96 -27.21 -6.31 1.51
N GLU A 97 -26.81 -5.88 0.31
CA GLU A 97 -25.77 -6.54 -0.48
C GLU A 97 -24.39 -6.40 0.19
N CYS A 98 -24.09 -5.22 0.72
CA CYS A 98 -22.85 -4.94 1.43
C CYS A 98 -22.85 -5.59 2.82
N ALA A 99 -23.99 -5.55 3.51
CA ALA A 99 -24.16 -6.07 4.86
C ALA A 99 -23.84 -7.56 5.00
N ARG A 100 -23.99 -8.33 3.93
CA ARG A 100 -23.76 -9.79 3.88
C ARG A 100 -22.33 -10.19 3.58
N VAL A 101 -21.49 -9.26 3.13
CA VAL A 101 -20.10 -9.54 2.80
C VAL A 101 -19.35 -9.87 4.09
N SER A 102 -18.54 -10.93 4.08
CA SER A 102 -17.69 -11.28 5.23
C SER A 102 -16.49 -10.35 5.36
N LEU A 103 -15.93 -10.23 6.57
CA LEU A 103 -14.68 -9.48 6.76
C LEU A 103 -13.54 -10.12 5.92
N ARG A 104 -13.55 -11.44 5.75
CA ARG A 104 -12.59 -12.15 4.90
C ARG A 104 -12.73 -11.75 3.43
N ASP A 105 -13.93 -11.63 2.91
CA ASP A 105 -14.13 -11.21 1.52
C ASP A 105 -13.66 -9.77 1.28
N LEU A 106 -13.84 -8.89 2.28
CA LEU A 106 -13.29 -7.53 2.24
C LEU A 106 -11.76 -7.57 2.24
N LEU A 107 -11.15 -8.33 3.16
CA LEU A 107 -9.69 -8.47 3.29
C LEU A 107 -9.06 -9.03 2.01
N GLU A 108 -9.68 -10.04 1.40
CA GLU A 108 -9.16 -10.73 0.21
C GLU A 108 -9.61 -10.10 -1.11
N ASN A 109 -10.26 -8.92 -1.08
CA ASN A 109 -10.81 -8.24 -2.27
C ASN A 109 -11.79 -9.09 -3.09
N ARG A 110 -12.58 -9.93 -2.43
CA ARG A 110 -13.62 -10.80 -3.03
C ARG A 110 -15.04 -10.30 -2.80
N SER A 111 -15.18 -9.15 -2.18
CA SER A 111 -16.47 -8.56 -1.82
C SER A 111 -17.35 -8.17 -3.01
N GLY A 112 -16.74 -8.00 -4.18
CA GLY A 112 -17.43 -7.44 -5.35
C GLY A 112 -17.66 -5.93 -5.28
N LEU A 113 -17.26 -5.27 -4.20
CA LEU A 113 -17.33 -3.81 -4.09
C LEU A 113 -16.43 -3.14 -5.12
N PRO A 114 -16.86 -2.03 -5.72
CA PRO A 114 -16.04 -1.29 -6.67
C PRO A 114 -14.75 -0.76 -6.03
N ARG A 115 -13.80 -0.41 -6.88
CA ARG A 115 -12.49 0.05 -6.44
C ARG A 115 -12.58 1.32 -5.61
N GLU A 116 -13.32 2.30 -6.13
CA GLU A 116 -13.37 3.67 -5.62
C GLU A 116 -14.82 4.15 -5.58
N PHE A 117 -15.08 5.21 -4.81
CA PHE A 117 -16.34 5.95 -4.87
C PHE A 117 -16.51 6.74 -6.17
N LEU A 118 -15.41 7.08 -6.83
CA LEU A 118 -15.43 7.78 -8.09
C LEU A 118 -15.47 6.79 -9.25
N THR A 119 -16.37 7.01 -10.19
CA THR A 119 -16.49 6.18 -11.40
C THR A 119 -15.90 6.89 -12.61
N PRO A 120 -14.99 6.27 -13.37
CA PRO A 120 -14.37 6.89 -14.53
C PRO A 120 -15.36 7.23 -15.66
N TRP A 121 -16.56 6.71 -15.59
CA TRP A 121 -17.63 6.94 -16.58
C TRP A 121 -18.61 8.05 -16.16
N ASN A 122 -18.46 8.63 -14.96
CA ASN A 122 -19.26 9.75 -14.51
C ASN A 122 -18.48 11.05 -14.77
N PRO A 123 -18.98 11.97 -15.61
CA PRO A 123 -18.29 13.23 -15.92
C PRO A 123 -18.01 14.09 -14.66
N VAL A 124 -18.89 14.05 -13.66
CA VAL A 124 -18.71 14.79 -12.41
C VAL A 124 -17.57 14.18 -11.60
N ASP A 125 -17.54 12.84 -11.46
CA ASP A 125 -16.47 12.12 -10.75
C ASP A 125 -15.11 12.35 -11.45
N MET A 126 -15.09 12.32 -12.79
CA MET A 126 -13.89 12.64 -13.60
C MET A 126 -13.43 14.09 -13.42
N TRP A 127 -14.37 15.04 -13.43
CA TRP A 127 -14.07 16.44 -13.19
C TRP A 127 -13.52 16.66 -11.79
N THR A 128 -14.13 16.04 -10.76
CA THR A 128 -13.67 16.11 -9.37
C THR A 128 -12.24 15.56 -9.25
N ALA A 129 -11.98 14.39 -9.81
CA ALA A 129 -10.64 13.79 -9.78
C ALA A 129 -9.60 14.67 -10.49
N PHE A 130 -9.96 15.24 -11.65
CA PHE A 130 -9.11 16.16 -12.39
C PHE A 130 -8.85 17.45 -11.62
N HIS A 131 -9.91 18.09 -11.10
CA HIS A 131 -9.81 19.33 -10.34
C HIS A 131 -8.98 19.15 -9.07
N CYS A 132 -9.25 18.10 -8.28
CA CYS A 132 -8.50 17.79 -7.06
C CYS A 132 -7.02 17.52 -7.38
N GLY A 133 -6.74 16.81 -8.47
CA GLY A 133 -5.39 16.60 -8.95
C GLY A 133 -4.68 17.91 -9.34
N PHE A 134 -5.42 18.88 -9.90
CA PHE A 134 -4.86 20.15 -10.34
C PHE A 134 -4.59 21.12 -9.18
N VAL A 135 -5.49 21.18 -8.21
CA VAL A 135 -5.35 22.08 -7.02
C VAL A 135 -4.68 21.39 -5.82
N GLY A 136 -4.31 20.13 -5.94
CA GLY A 136 -3.66 19.37 -4.86
C GLY A 136 -4.58 19.03 -3.68
N SER A 137 -5.91 19.06 -3.89
CA SER A 137 -6.86 18.69 -2.84
C SER A 137 -7.11 17.17 -2.77
N ASN A 138 -7.57 16.69 -1.60
CA ASN A 138 -7.88 15.28 -1.42
C ASN A 138 -9.17 14.90 -2.16
N ILE A 139 -9.08 14.00 -3.15
CA ILE A 139 -10.26 13.49 -3.89
C ILE A 139 -11.23 12.70 -3.01
N TYR A 140 -10.82 12.32 -1.82
CA TYR A 140 -11.61 11.55 -0.87
C TYR A 140 -12.18 12.40 0.27
N ALA A 141 -11.96 13.72 0.26
CA ALA A 141 -12.39 14.59 1.36
C ALA A 141 -13.88 14.44 1.70
N ASP A 142 -14.71 14.24 0.68
CA ASP A 142 -16.17 14.09 0.85
C ASP A 142 -16.59 12.70 1.36
N PHE A 143 -15.66 11.77 1.52
CA PHE A 143 -15.94 10.38 1.92
C PHE A 143 -15.13 9.92 3.13
N ASP A 144 -14.38 10.82 3.72
CA ASP A 144 -13.46 10.51 4.82
C ASP A 144 -14.18 10.27 6.15
N GLU A 145 -15.42 10.75 6.29
CA GLU A 145 -16.24 10.57 7.48
C GLU A 145 -17.15 9.34 7.35
N ARG A 146 -17.38 8.64 8.46
CA ARG A 146 -18.15 7.38 8.51
C ARG A 146 -19.56 7.51 7.99
N GLU A 147 -20.27 8.57 8.35
CA GLU A 147 -21.65 8.81 7.93
C GLU A 147 -21.76 9.11 6.45
N GLU A 148 -20.79 9.84 5.89
CA GLU A 148 -20.75 10.17 4.46
C GLU A 148 -20.39 8.94 3.65
N PHE A 149 -19.44 8.16 4.12
CA PHE A 149 -19.13 6.85 3.54
C PHE A 149 -20.37 5.96 3.49
N ALA A 150 -21.08 5.82 4.61
CA ALA A 150 -22.29 5.01 4.69
C ALA A 150 -23.37 5.53 3.73
N ARG A 151 -23.57 6.85 3.66
CA ARG A 151 -24.54 7.48 2.74
C ARG A 151 -24.20 7.20 1.29
N GLU A 152 -22.92 7.26 0.93
CA GLU A 152 -22.46 6.97 -0.42
C GLU A 152 -22.67 5.50 -0.78
N MET A 153 -22.50 4.58 0.15
CA MET A 153 -22.75 3.15 -0.06
C MET A 153 -24.22 2.85 -0.47
N TRP A 154 -25.17 3.72 -0.10
CA TRP A 154 -26.58 3.56 -0.49
C TRP A 154 -26.89 4.05 -1.89
N ARG A 155 -25.97 4.73 -2.58
CA ARG A 155 -26.21 5.19 -3.95
C ARG A 155 -26.31 4.01 -4.91
N SER A 156 -27.33 4.03 -5.77
CA SER A 156 -27.65 2.93 -6.70
C SER A 156 -26.50 2.58 -7.66
N LYS A 157 -25.65 3.56 -8.01
CA LYS A 157 -24.49 3.36 -8.88
C LYS A 157 -23.51 2.30 -8.35
N TRP A 158 -23.34 2.21 -7.03
CA TRP A 158 -22.45 1.22 -6.41
C TRP A 158 -23.06 -0.17 -6.35
N ARG A 159 -24.35 -0.23 -6.04
CA ARG A 159 -25.11 -1.50 -5.99
C ARG A 159 -25.13 -2.19 -7.35
N ALA A 160 -25.29 -1.40 -8.42
CA ALA A 160 -25.23 -1.91 -9.80
C ALA A 160 -23.82 -2.31 -10.23
N ALA A 161 -22.78 -1.72 -9.63
CA ALA A 161 -21.38 -2.02 -9.92
C ALA A 161 -20.83 -3.22 -9.15
N MET A 162 -21.51 -3.71 -8.12
CA MET A 162 -21.08 -4.91 -7.38
C MET A 162 -21.09 -6.14 -8.29
N ARG A 163 -19.93 -6.75 -8.43
CA ARG A 163 -19.73 -7.97 -9.22
C ARG A 163 -19.70 -9.17 -8.29
N LYS A 164 -20.66 -10.09 -8.44
CA LYS A 164 -20.63 -11.35 -7.71
C LYS A 164 -19.43 -12.19 -8.16
N GLY A 165 -18.58 -12.59 -7.18
CA GLY A 165 -17.54 -13.59 -7.38
C GLY A 165 -16.27 -13.14 -8.10
N GLY A 166 -16.00 -11.84 -8.20
CA GLY A 166 -14.77 -11.34 -8.81
C GLY A 166 -13.73 -10.85 -7.79
N ASN A 167 -12.46 -11.16 -7.99
CA ASN A 167 -11.35 -10.51 -7.28
C ASN A 167 -11.20 -9.09 -7.81
N VAL A 168 -11.88 -8.14 -7.19
CA VAL A 168 -11.80 -6.71 -7.51
C VAL A 168 -11.13 -6.00 -6.36
N TYR A 169 -9.95 -5.45 -6.62
CA TYR A 169 -9.28 -4.59 -5.66
C TYR A 169 -10.19 -3.41 -5.28
N SER A 170 -10.47 -3.26 -3.98
CA SER A 170 -11.44 -2.29 -3.50
C SER A 170 -10.91 -1.49 -2.30
N ASN A 171 -10.71 -0.19 -2.49
CA ASN A 171 -10.47 0.74 -1.40
C ASN A 171 -11.74 0.90 -0.55
N MET A 172 -12.93 0.94 -1.18
CA MET A 172 -14.21 0.94 -0.45
C MET A 172 -14.32 -0.26 0.51
N GLY A 173 -13.93 -1.45 0.02
CA GLY A 173 -13.94 -2.66 0.84
C GLY A 173 -13.01 -2.57 2.05
N PHE A 174 -11.82 -2.02 1.87
CA PHE A 174 -10.87 -1.83 2.97
C PHE A 174 -11.30 -0.73 3.94
N GLY A 175 -11.92 0.34 3.47
CA GLY A 175 -12.52 1.36 4.34
C GLY A 175 -13.60 0.74 5.25
N LEU A 176 -14.53 0.00 4.65
CA LEU A 176 -15.57 -0.71 5.39
C LEU A 176 -14.99 -1.75 6.37
N LEU A 177 -13.95 -2.49 5.96
CA LEU A 177 -13.25 -3.44 6.83
C LEU A 177 -12.64 -2.75 8.06
N GLY A 178 -11.91 -1.66 7.85
CA GLY A 178 -11.29 -0.91 8.94
C GLY A 178 -12.31 -0.43 9.97
N MET A 179 -13.36 0.24 9.51
CA MET A 179 -14.44 0.72 10.40
C MET A 179 -15.15 -0.43 11.14
N ALA A 180 -15.40 -1.55 10.48
CA ALA A 180 -16.03 -2.71 11.13
C ALA A 180 -15.13 -3.35 12.19
N VAL A 181 -13.82 -3.36 11.98
CA VAL A 181 -12.83 -3.85 12.95
C VAL A 181 -12.76 -2.93 14.16
N GLU A 182 -12.76 -1.62 13.97
CA GLU A 182 -12.83 -0.64 15.07
C GLU A 182 -14.11 -0.81 15.88
N ASP A 183 -15.26 -0.96 15.21
CA ASP A 183 -16.54 -1.18 15.85
C ASP A 183 -16.60 -2.48 16.65
N ALA A 184 -16.01 -3.57 16.10
CA ALA A 184 -15.94 -4.87 16.74
C ALA A 184 -15.10 -4.88 18.02
N LEU A 185 -13.99 -4.16 18.00
CA LEU A 185 -13.01 -4.16 19.09
C LEU A 185 -13.18 -2.96 20.05
N GLY A 186 -14.00 -1.97 19.68
CA GLY A 186 -14.21 -0.76 20.48
C GLY A 186 -12.96 0.12 20.61
N ARG A 187 -12.04 0.06 19.65
CA ARG A 187 -10.77 0.78 19.63
C ARG A 187 -10.46 1.25 18.21
N ASP A 188 -9.75 2.37 18.08
CA ASP A 188 -9.30 2.86 16.77
C ASP A 188 -8.19 1.99 16.16
N LEU A 189 -8.03 2.09 14.83
CA LEU A 189 -7.04 1.29 14.09
C LEU A 189 -5.60 1.60 14.51
N GLU A 190 -5.28 2.83 14.93
CA GLU A 190 -3.95 3.16 15.43
C GLU A 190 -3.61 2.34 16.68
N THR A 191 -4.54 2.33 17.64
CA THR A 191 -4.39 1.55 18.88
C THR A 191 -4.28 0.05 18.59
N ILE A 192 -5.16 -0.47 17.72
CA ILE A 192 -5.15 -1.89 17.33
C ILE A 192 -3.81 -2.25 16.68
N LEU A 193 -3.36 -1.45 15.71
CA LEU A 193 -2.10 -1.68 15.00
C LEU A 193 -0.91 -1.60 15.97
N ALA A 194 -0.93 -0.60 16.86
CA ALA A 194 0.14 -0.40 17.82
C ALA A 194 0.29 -1.60 18.79
N GLU A 195 -0.81 -2.09 19.33
CA GLU A 195 -0.79 -3.20 20.28
C GLU A 195 -0.50 -4.56 19.63
N GLU A 196 -1.09 -4.80 18.45
CA GLU A 196 -1.04 -6.12 17.82
C GLU A 196 0.18 -6.30 16.90
N LEU A 197 0.78 -5.20 16.42
CA LEU A 197 1.83 -5.28 15.40
C LEU A 197 3.04 -4.40 15.72
N THR A 198 2.88 -3.06 15.79
CA THR A 198 4.06 -2.19 15.71
C THR A 198 4.90 -2.22 16.97
N ARG A 199 4.31 -2.14 18.16
CA ARG A 199 5.05 -2.24 19.43
C ARG A 199 5.70 -3.61 19.61
N PRO A 200 5.01 -4.76 19.43
CA PRO A 200 5.62 -6.08 19.58
C PRO A 200 6.79 -6.34 18.63
N ARG A 201 6.85 -5.63 17.49
CA ARG A 201 7.91 -5.79 16.49
C ARG A 201 8.91 -4.63 16.45
N GLY A 202 8.78 -3.65 17.35
CA GLY A 202 9.67 -2.49 17.39
C GLY A 202 9.59 -1.58 16.16
N LEU A 203 8.43 -1.53 15.47
CA LEU A 203 8.21 -0.68 14.30
C LEU A 203 7.84 0.74 14.76
N ALA A 204 8.83 1.50 15.18
CA ALA A 204 8.64 2.81 15.80
C ALA A 204 8.24 3.91 14.81
N ASP A 205 8.47 3.69 13.52
CA ASP A 205 8.21 4.65 12.44
C ASP A 205 6.89 4.38 11.71
N THR A 206 6.11 3.36 12.13
CA THR A 206 4.87 2.95 11.47
C THR A 206 3.65 3.38 12.27
N THR A 207 2.86 4.32 11.75
CA THR A 207 1.71 4.95 12.43
C THR A 207 0.74 5.58 11.44
N TYR A 208 -0.54 5.72 11.83
CA TYR A 208 -1.49 6.58 11.12
C TYR A 208 -1.33 8.05 11.49
N PHE A 209 -0.77 8.34 12.66
CA PHE A 209 -0.69 9.69 13.21
C PHE A 209 0.73 10.00 13.68
N PRO A 210 1.64 10.40 12.79
CA PRO A 210 2.98 10.83 13.18
C PRO A 210 2.94 11.92 14.25
N GLN A 211 3.71 11.75 15.32
CA GLN A 211 3.76 12.64 16.47
C GLN A 211 5.20 12.87 16.93
N GLY A 212 5.41 13.96 17.67
CA GLY A 212 6.70 14.28 18.25
C GLY A 212 7.83 14.31 17.22
N ASP A 213 8.90 13.58 17.44
CA ASP A 213 10.05 13.49 16.52
C ASP A 213 9.70 12.92 15.14
N GLN A 214 8.67 12.06 15.06
CA GLN A 214 8.21 11.54 13.77
C GLN A 214 7.78 12.66 12.82
N THR A 215 7.20 13.75 13.32
CA THR A 215 6.78 14.88 12.47
C THR A 215 7.95 15.59 11.80
N ASN A 216 9.13 15.62 12.45
CA ASN A 216 10.35 16.21 11.88
C ASN A 216 10.94 15.34 10.76
N ARG A 217 10.60 14.05 10.73
CA ARG A 217 11.09 13.09 9.76
C ARG A 217 10.08 12.80 8.63
N LEU A 218 8.94 13.49 8.64
CA LEU A 218 7.97 13.43 7.54
C LEU A 218 8.56 14.02 6.26
N THR A 219 8.49 13.26 5.19
CA THR A 219 8.83 13.76 3.87
C THR A 219 7.74 14.69 3.35
N ARG A 220 8.12 15.77 2.68
CA ARG A 220 7.17 16.66 2.02
C ARG A 220 6.38 15.88 1.00
N ALA A 221 5.07 16.06 0.99
CA ALA A 221 4.23 15.45 -0.01
C ALA A 221 4.26 16.29 -1.28
N CYS A 222 4.64 15.70 -2.41
CA CYS A 222 4.67 16.36 -3.69
C CYS A 222 3.64 15.73 -4.64
N ALA A 223 2.82 16.55 -5.30
CA ALA A 223 2.06 16.10 -6.45
C ALA A 223 3.02 15.93 -7.62
N GLY A 224 2.96 14.78 -8.28
CA GLY A 224 3.65 14.56 -9.55
C GLY A 224 3.08 15.43 -10.65
N HIS A 225 3.64 15.30 -11.85
CA HIS A 225 3.20 16.04 -13.03
C HIS A 225 1.73 15.74 -13.35
N LEU A 226 0.86 16.71 -13.16
CA LEU A 226 -0.54 16.68 -13.53
C LEU A 226 -0.85 17.93 -14.36
N PRO A 227 -1.55 17.78 -15.46
CA PRO A 227 -1.50 16.72 -16.45
C PRO A 227 -0.12 16.70 -17.13
N TRP A 228 0.20 15.71 -17.99
CA TRP A 228 1.49 15.51 -18.66
C TRP A 228 2.14 16.74 -19.32
N PHE A 229 1.40 17.82 -19.54
CA PHE A 229 1.86 19.11 -20.08
C PHE A 229 2.19 20.16 -19.01
N VAL A 230 1.88 19.92 -17.72
CA VAL A 230 2.21 20.83 -16.61
C VAL A 230 3.33 20.22 -15.79
N ARG A 231 4.57 20.65 -16.07
CA ARG A 231 5.78 20.20 -15.36
C ARG A 231 6.03 20.96 -14.05
N ARG A 232 5.00 21.35 -13.31
CA ARG A 232 5.17 21.99 -12.01
C ARG A 232 4.81 21.01 -10.91
N ARG A 233 5.77 20.76 -10.03
CA ARG A 233 5.54 20.09 -8.77
C ARG A 233 4.77 21.05 -7.85
N HIS A 234 3.76 20.52 -7.21
CA HIS A 234 3.06 21.23 -6.16
C HIS A 234 3.29 20.49 -4.84
N GLU A 235 3.64 21.23 -3.80
CA GLU A 235 3.55 20.70 -2.45
C GLU A 235 2.07 20.37 -2.18
N VAL A 236 1.80 19.12 -1.83
CA VAL A 236 0.45 18.68 -1.48
C VAL A 236 0.27 18.95 -0.01
N PRO A 237 -0.83 19.61 0.41
CA PRO A 237 -1.15 19.76 1.82
C PRO A 237 -1.11 18.42 2.56
N ASP A 238 -0.78 18.45 3.85
CA ASP A 238 -0.71 17.24 4.68
C ASP A 238 -2.12 16.66 4.89
N HIS A 239 -2.59 15.90 3.91
CA HIS A 239 -3.86 15.21 3.98
C HIS A 239 -3.67 13.88 4.69
N ARG A 240 -4.21 13.77 5.88
CA ARG A 240 -4.42 12.50 6.56
C ARG A 240 -5.75 11.92 6.08
N LEU A 241 -5.78 10.64 5.80
CA LEU A 241 -7.04 9.97 5.50
C LEU A 241 -7.89 9.90 6.78
N GLY A 242 -9.15 10.27 6.66
CA GLY A 242 -10.12 10.19 7.76
C GLY A 242 -10.49 8.76 8.13
N ASP A 243 -11.38 8.61 9.09
CA ASP A 243 -11.74 7.33 9.70
C ASP A 243 -12.22 6.30 8.69
N ALA A 244 -13.01 6.73 7.72
CA ALA A 244 -13.60 5.82 6.74
C ALA A 244 -12.57 5.22 5.77
N LEU A 245 -11.48 5.92 5.47
CA LEU A 245 -10.50 5.49 4.47
C LEU A 245 -9.11 5.18 5.05
N ARG A 246 -8.93 5.32 6.36
CA ARG A 246 -7.65 5.11 7.05
C ARG A 246 -7.04 3.74 6.72
N ALA A 247 -7.83 2.67 6.79
CA ALA A 247 -7.38 1.32 6.47
C ALA A 247 -6.96 1.13 5.01
N THR A 248 -7.35 2.02 4.11
CA THR A 248 -7.08 1.86 2.67
C THR A 248 -5.65 2.22 2.29
N GLY A 249 -5.03 3.14 3.02
CA GLY A 249 -3.71 3.64 2.64
C GLY A 249 -3.16 4.75 3.54
N GLY A 250 -3.69 4.90 4.76
CA GLY A 250 -3.39 6.02 5.64
C GLY A 250 -2.09 5.91 6.45
N LEU A 251 -1.37 4.78 6.41
CA LEU A 251 -0.14 4.62 7.18
C LEU A 251 1.01 5.47 6.63
N PHE A 252 1.77 5.99 7.56
CA PHE A 252 3.13 6.46 7.38
C PHE A 252 4.09 5.38 7.88
N SER A 253 5.22 5.24 7.22
CA SER A 253 6.27 4.32 7.66
C SER A 253 7.63 4.74 7.08
N SER A 254 8.70 4.19 7.64
CA SER A 254 10.05 4.28 7.10
C SER A 254 10.41 3.03 6.29
N VAL A 255 11.46 3.11 5.48
CA VAL A 255 11.96 1.95 4.76
C VAL A 255 12.55 0.90 5.72
N ALA A 256 13.12 1.34 6.84
CA ALA A 256 13.64 0.45 7.89
C ALA A 256 12.53 -0.41 8.50
N ASP A 257 11.41 0.21 8.91
CA ASP A 257 10.25 -0.51 9.44
C ASP A 257 9.61 -1.40 8.39
N CYS A 258 9.47 -0.92 7.15
CA CYS A 258 8.94 -1.72 6.05
C CYS A 258 9.77 -2.98 5.82
N LEU A 259 11.10 -2.89 5.75
CA LEU A 259 11.98 -4.06 5.59
C LEU A 259 11.84 -5.03 6.77
N THR A 260 11.86 -4.52 8.00
CA THR A 260 11.69 -5.32 9.22
C THR A 260 10.36 -6.06 9.19
N PHE A 261 9.29 -5.37 8.88
CA PHE A 261 7.96 -5.94 8.81
C PHE A 261 7.84 -7.00 7.71
N PHE A 262 8.17 -6.66 6.46
CA PHE A 262 7.99 -7.58 5.34
C PHE A 262 8.89 -8.80 5.45
N ARG A 263 10.13 -8.64 5.95
CA ARG A 263 11.01 -9.79 6.24
C ARG A 263 10.38 -10.73 7.28
N SER A 264 9.74 -10.19 8.32
CA SER A 264 9.04 -11.01 9.32
C SER A 264 7.84 -11.77 8.76
N CYS A 265 7.31 -11.35 7.61
CA CYS A 265 6.20 -11.99 6.91
C CYS A 265 6.64 -13.11 5.93
N TRP A 266 7.93 -13.26 5.63
CA TRP A 266 8.43 -14.28 4.68
C TRP A 266 7.89 -15.68 4.95
N PRO A 267 7.90 -16.21 6.19
CA PRO A 267 7.39 -17.56 6.42
C PRO A 267 5.92 -17.73 6.02
N LEU A 268 5.10 -16.68 6.19
CA LEU A 268 3.70 -16.68 5.78
C LEU A 268 3.56 -16.64 4.25
N VAL A 269 4.37 -15.81 3.60
CA VAL A 269 4.38 -15.69 2.13
C VAL A 269 4.87 -16.99 1.51
N ASP A 270 5.96 -17.57 2.02
CA ASP A 270 6.51 -18.84 1.53
C ASP A 270 5.52 -20.00 1.70
N ALA A 271 4.84 -20.07 2.85
CA ALA A 271 3.77 -21.06 3.06
C ALA A 271 2.63 -20.90 2.06
N TYR A 272 2.21 -19.66 1.81
CA TYR A 272 1.18 -19.34 0.83
C TYR A 272 1.59 -19.70 -0.60
N ILE A 273 2.87 -19.46 -0.97
CA ILE A 273 3.45 -19.83 -2.28
C ILE A 273 3.52 -21.34 -2.41
N LYS A 274 3.88 -22.08 -1.34
CA LYS A 274 3.94 -23.55 -1.36
C LYS A 274 2.60 -24.18 -1.71
N ASP A 275 1.50 -23.62 -1.17
CA ASP A 275 0.15 -24.11 -1.44
C ASP A 275 -0.38 -23.64 -2.81
N ARG A 276 0.16 -22.56 -3.33
CA ARG A 276 -0.28 -21.89 -4.58
C ARG A 276 0.95 -21.47 -5.39
N PRO A 277 1.60 -22.40 -6.11
CA PRO A 277 2.83 -22.13 -6.84
C PRO A 277 2.68 -20.97 -7.83
N LEU A 278 3.66 -20.07 -7.86
CA LEU A 278 3.63 -18.85 -8.68
C LEU A 278 3.56 -19.15 -10.18
N GLU A 279 4.08 -20.30 -10.59
CA GLU A 279 4.07 -20.80 -11.98
C GLU A 279 2.65 -20.98 -12.52
N SER A 280 1.68 -21.21 -11.63
CA SER A 280 0.27 -21.36 -11.98
C SER A 280 -0.43 -20.02 -12.28
N TYR A 281 0.24 -18.90 -12.06
CA TYR A 281 -0.36 -17.58 -12.22
C TYR A 281 0.26 -16.84 -13.42
N PRO A 282 -0.56 -16.24 -14.30
CA PRO A 282 -0.04 -15.38 -15.36
C PRO A 282 0.58 -14.11 -14.77
N ASP A 283 1.35 -13.40 -15.61
CA ASP A 283 1.87 -12.08 -15.25
C ASP A 283 0.73 -11.14 -14.84
N GLU A 284 0.99 -10.28 -13.84
CA GLU A 284 0.04 -9.34 -13.27
C GLU A 284 -1.19 -9.98 -12.59
N ALA A 285 -1.20 -11.31 -12.36
CA ALA A 285 -2.28 -11.97 -11.65
C ALA A 285 -2.41 -11.48 -10.20
N VAL A 286 -3.65 -11.43 -9.71
CA VAL A 286 -3.94 -11.18 -8.30
C VAL A 286 -3.56 -12.41 -7.48
N TYR A 287 -2.79 -12.19 -6.42
CA TYR A 287 -2.25 -13.21 -5.53
C TYR A 287 -2.55 -12.83 -4.06
N GLY A 288 -3.80 -12.99 -3.66
CA GLY A 288 -4.29 -12.46 -2.39
C GLY A 288 -4.24 -10.92 -2.36
N LEU A 289 -3.47 -10.36 -1.43
CA LEU A 289 -3.19 -8.92 -1.36
C LEU A 289 -2.01 -8.46 -2.23
N LEU A 290 -1.28 -9.41 -2.77
CA LEU A 290 -0.12 -9.20 -3.65
C LEU A 290 -0.52 -9.39 -5.11
N ARG A 291 0.44 -9.24 -5.99
CA ARG A 291 0.37 -9.61 -7.41
C ARG A 291 1.62 -10.40 -7.78
N VAL A 292 1.50 -11.22 -8.79
CA VAL A 292 2.64 -11.91 -9.42
C VAL A 292 3.16 -11.05 -10.56
N HIS A 293 4.48 -10.94 -10.70
CA HIS A 293 5.14 -10.38 -11.87
C HIS A 293 6.22 -11.32 -12.40
N VAL A 294 6.32 -11.42 -13.71
CA VAL A 294 7.36 -12.23 -14.39
C VAL A 294 8.46 -11.28 -14.84
N LEU A 295 9.63 -11.40 -14.22
CA LEU A 295 10.81 -10.62 -14.60
C LEU A 295 11.33 -11.03 -15.97
N PRO A 296 12.13 -10.19 -16.66
CA PRO A 296 12.76 -10.53 -17.94
C PRO A 296 13.58 -11.82 -17.92
N SER A 297 14.20 -12.14 -16.79
CA SER A 297 14.91 -13.43 -16.56
C SER A 297 13.99 -14.66 -16.49
N GLY A 298 12.67 -14.46 -16.46
CA GLY A 298 11.68 -15.51 -16.26
C GLY A 298 11.35 -15.81 -14.79
N ARG A 299 12.07 -15.22 -13.83
CA ARG A 299 11.76 -15.37 -12.40
C ARG A 299 10.41 -14.74 -12.08
N ARG A 300 9.71 -15.34 -11.14
CA ARG A 300 8.41 -14.87 -10.66
C ARG A 300 8.54 -14.27 -9.27
N VAL A 301 8.09 -13.07 -9.15
CA VAL A 301 8.13 -12.31 -7.89
C VAL A 301 6.72 -11.95 -7.46
N VAL A 302 6.51 -11.83 -6.15
CA VAL A 302 5.30 -11.25 -5.62
C VAL A 302 5.56 -9.80 -5.22
N TYR A 303 4.60 -8.93 -5.48
CA TYR A 303 4.76 -7.51 -5.22
C TYR A 303 3.48 -6.82 -4.83
N ARG A 304 3.64 -5.66 -4.24
CA ARG A 304 2.60 -4.67 -4.06
C ARG A 304 3.14 -3.28 -4.32
N ALA A 305 2.31 -2.48 -4.95
CA ALA A 305 2.60 -1.09 -5.17
C ALA A 305 1.48 -0.22 -4.57
N GLY A 306 1.83 0.94 -4.08
CA GLY A 306 0.90 1.90 -3.51
C GLY A 306 1.11 3.30 -4.07
N MET A 307 0.01 4.04 -4.21
CA MET A 307 0.02 5.44 -4.60
C MET A 307 -1.06 6.19 -3.83
N ILE A 308 -0.69 7.33 -3.32
CA ILE A 308 -1.55 8.32 -2.68
C ILE A 308 -1.00 9.72 -2.99
N TYR A 309 -1.74 10.78 -2.70
CA TYR A 309 -1.19 12.11 -2.78
C TYR A 309 0.07 12.26 -1.93
N GLY A 310 1.16 12.66 -2.61
CA GLY A 310 2.46 12.84 -1.98
C GLY A 310 3.14 11.58 -1.51
N GLY A 311 2.76 10.40 -2.05
CA GLY A 311 3.42 9.16 -1.69
C GLY A 311 3.28 8.08 -2.76
N ALA A 312 4.40 7.44 -3.09
CA ALA A 312 4.46 6.23 -3.90
C ALA A 312 5.34 5.19 -3.21
N SER A 313 4.91 3.96 -3.23
CA SER A 313 5.59 2.87 -2.54
C SER A 313 5.58 1.60 -3.37
N PHE A 314 6.63 0.80 -3.21
CA PHE A 314 6.78 -0.50 -3.83
C PHE A 314 7.36 -1.48 -2.81
N VAL A 315 6.86 -2.69 -2.79
CA VAL A 315 7.48 -3.85 -2.15
C VAL A 315 7.46 -5.00 -3.12
N GLY A 316 8.61 -5.66 -3.30
CA GLY A 316 8.74 -6.86 -4.13
C GLY A 316 9.55 -7.92 -3.39
N TYR A 317 9.08 -9.16 -3.44
CA TYR A 317 9.76 -10.33 -2.88
C TYR A 317 9.96 -11.40 -3.95
N ASP A 318 11.22 -11.81 -4.09
CA ASP A 318 11.62 -12.93 -4.93
C ASP A 318 11.88 -14.16 -4.05
N PRO A 319 11.00 -15.16 -4.05
CA PRO A 319 11.15 -16.33 -3.22
C PRO A 319 12.32 -17.23 -3.64
N SER A 320 12.75 -17.17 -4.91
CA SER A 320 13.84 -18.01 -5.43
C SER A 320 15.21 -17.58 -4.91
N THR A 321 15.41 -16.28 -4.72
CA THR A 321 16.65 -15.69 -4.21
C THR A 321 16.49 -15.16 -2.78
N ARG A 322 15.28 -15.20 -2.22
CA ARG A 322 14.91 -14.58 -0.95
C ARG A 322 15.33 -13.12 -0.89
N THR A 323 15.05 -12.41 -1.97
CA THR A 323 15.37 -10.99 -2.10
C THR A 323 14.11 -10.15 -1.89
N LEU A 324 14.18 -9.22 -0.95
CA LEU A 324 13.15 -8.23 -0.66
C LEU A 324 13.65 -6.85 -1.09
N VAL A 325 12.81 -6.11 -1.80
CA VAL A 325 13.06 -4.73 -2.19
C VAL A 325 11.89 -3.87 -1.72
N VAL A 326 12.18 -2.77 -1.04
CA VAL A 326 11.22 -1.73 -0.68
C VAL A 326 11.70 -0.40 -1.26
N ILE A 327 10.80 0.33 -1.92
CA ILE A 327 11.07 1.67 -2.45
C ILE A 327 9.99 2.60 -1.94
N LEU A 328 10.39 3.69 -1.26
CA LEU A 328 9.50 4.72 -0.78
C LEU A 328 9.88 6.07 -1.40
N ARG A 329 8.88 6.80 -1.88
CA ARG A 329 9.01 8.06 -2.62
C ARG A 329 7.97 9.07 -2.14
N ASN A 330 8.30 10.35 -2.16
CA ASN A 330 7.42 11.42 -1.67
C ASN A 330 6.57 12.08 -2.75
N VAL A 331 6.35 11.41 -3.87
CA VAL A 331 5.62 11.96 -5.03
C VAL A 331 4.37 11.15 -5.35
N THR A 332 3.33 11.84 -5.86
CA THR A 332 2.18 11.19 -6.49
C THR A 332 2.58 10.72 -7.88
N SER A 333 3.05 9.50 -7.99
CA SER A 333 3.31 8.87 -9.29
C SER A 333 2.90 7.41 -9.25
N TRP A 334 2.56 6.84 -10.42
CA TRP A 334 2.29 5.41 -10.48
C TRP A 334 3.53 4.65 -10.00
N PRO A 335 3.37 3.78 -9.01
CA PRO A 335 4.44 2.90 -8.57
C PRO A 335 4.76 2.01 -9.75
N ASP A 336 5.96 2.15 -10.16
CA ASP A 336 6.28 1.78 -11.47
C ASP A 336 7.01 0.43 -11.56
N ARG A 337 7.12 0.01 -12.78
CA ARG A 337 7.90 -1.14 -13.20
C ARG A 337 9.39 -1.05 -12.85
N ARG A 338 9.86 0.10 -12.37
CA ARG A 338 11.28 0.34 -12.05
C ARG A 338 11.74 -0.47 -10.83
N GLY A 339 10.83 -0.78 -9.89
CA GLY A 339 11.12 -1.75 -8.82
C GLY A 339 11.52 -3.11 -9.36
N PHE A 340 10.92 -3.54 -10.48
CA PHE A 340 11.29 -4.78 -11.15
C PHE A 340 12.66 -4.71 -11.84
N ASP A 341 13.03 -3.55 -12.39
CA ASP A 341 14.39 -3.36 -12.94
C ASP A 341 15.44 -3.50 -11.82
N VAL A 342 15.17 -3.01 -10.62
CA VAL A 342 16.02 -3.21 -9.43
C VAL A 342 16.12 -4.69 -9.08
N MET A 343 14.97 -5.39 -8.96
CA MET A 343 14.93 -6.82 -8.63
C MET A 343 15.66 -7.67 -9.66
N GLU A 344 15.48 -7.35 -10.95
CA GLU A 344 16.18 -8.02 -12.04
C GLU A 344 17.70 -7.84 -11.94
N ARG A 345 18.16 -6.60 -11.70
CA ARG A 345 19.57 -6.29 -11.61
C ARG A 345 20.25 -6.94 -10.40
N LEU A 346 19.55 -7.03 -9.26
CA LEU A 346 20.08 -7.61 -8.03
C LEU A 346 20.54 -9.08 -8.20
N GLU A 347 20.01 -9.82 -9.17
CA GLU A 347 20.46 -11.18 -9.45
C GLU A 347 21.91 -11.25 -9.92
N SER A 348 22.32 -10.30 -10.76
CA SER A 348 23.61 -10.29 -11.43
C SER A 348 24.74 -9.65 -10.63
N VAL A 349 24.47 -9.17 -9.42
CA VAL A 349 25.47 -8.55 -8.52
C VAL A 349 25.65 -9.37 -7.24
N LYS A 350 26.86 -9.24 -6.64
CA LYS A 350 27.20 -9.91 -5.38
C LYS A 350 26.84 -9.07 -4.17
#